data_e83e8ae785383adfcfed18746b721562
#
_entry.id   e83e8ae785383adfcfed18746b721562
#
_cell.length_a   1.000
_cell.length_b   1.000
_cell.length_c   1.000
_cell.angle_alpha   90.00
_cell.angle_beta   90.00
_cell.angle_gamma   90.00
#
_symmetry.space_group_name_H-M   'P 1'
#
loop_
_entity.id
_entity.type
_entity.pdbx_description
1 polymer ?
#
loop_
_entity_poly.entity_id
_entity_poly.type
_entity_poly.pdbx_seq_one_letter_code
_entity_poly.pdbx_strand_id
1 'polypeptide(L)'
;CIVVFRNSNGDAVVLEATCPHMGGDLTMGKVDGDVVRCPYHDWGWGAEGMCLDIPYAKKIPKNARIRSWPVCEENHLLFIWNDPEGLLPSKDEIVPREESAFAEDWSDWVIEENVIHINCRELIDNMSDKAHFITVHGLKTPSLFKNIFEGHKLTQVMNAYNDEGSEFGEG
;
A
#
# COMPACT_ATOMS: atom_id res chain seq x y z
N CYS A 1 -3.36 0.69 13.05
CA CYS A 1 -2.72 -0.55 12.62
C CYS A 1 -3.69 -1.34 11.74
N ILE A 2 -3.19 -2.03 10.71
CA ILE A 2 -3.99 -2.86 9.79
C ILE A 2 -3.44 -4.28 9.78
N VAL A 3 -4.32 -5.24 9.48
CA VAL A 3 -3.95 -6.61 9.14
C VAL A 3 -4.27 -6.86 7.68
N VAL A 4 -3.35 -7.52 6.99
CA VAL A 4 -3.49 -7.89 5.57
C VAL A 4 -3.39 -9.41 5.46
N PHE A 5 -4.32 -10.01 4.74
CA PHE A 5 -4.30 -11.45 4.48
C PHE A 5 -4.93 -11.78 3.12
N ARG A 6 -4.79 -13.01 2.67
CA ARG A 6 -5.50 -13.51 1.49
C ARG A 6 -6.64 -14.42 1.89
N ASN A 7 -7.81 -14.23 1.28
CA ASN A 7 -8.96 -15.10 1.43
C ASN A 7 -8.77 -16.41 0.62
N SER A 8 -9.74 -17.30 0.66
CA SER A 8 -9.71 -18.59 -0.06
C SER A 8 -9.65 -18.47 -1.58
N ASN A 9 -10.08 -17.34 -2.14
CA ASN A 9 -9.99 -17.05 -3.57
C ASN A 9 -8.61 -16.47 -3.98
N GLY A 10 -7.77 -16.13 -3.01
CA GLY A 10 -6.49 -15.44 -3.24
C GLY A 10 -6.59 -13.93 -3.23
N ASP A 11 -7.78 -13.34 -3.02
CA ASP A 11 -7.96 -11.89 -2.98
C ASP A 11 -7.34 -11.31 -1.70
N ALA A 12 -6.69 -10.16 -1.82
CA ALA A 12 -6.15 -9.42 -0.68
C ALA A 12 -7.28 -8.78 0.13
N VAL A 13 -7.20 -8.91 1.44
CA VAL A 13 -8.15 -8.34 2.40
C VAL A 13 -7.39 -7.46 3.38
N VAL A 14 -7.87 -6.24 3.62
CA VAL A 14 -7.28 -5.29 4.56
C VAL A 14 -8.31 -4.86 5.58
N LEU A 15 -8.01 -5.13 6.86
CA LEU A 15 -8.89 -4.83 7.99
C LEU A 15 -8.15 -4.08 9.08
N GLU A 16 -8.92 -3.42 9.97
CA GLU A 16 -8.41 -2.94 11.26
C GLU A 16 -7.81 -4.11 12.05
N ALA A 17 -6.58 -3.92 12.56
CA ALA A 17 -5.89 -4.98 13.29
C ALA A 17 -6.44 -5.24 14.68
N THR A 18 -7.25 -4.31 15.24
CA THR A 18 -7.75 -4.42 16.60
C THR A 18 -9.11 -5.08 16.64
N CYS A 19 -9.20 -6.25 17.25
CA CYS A 19 -10.48 -6.92 17.51
C CYS A 19 -11.28 -6.15 18.58
N PRO A 20 -12.50 -5.65 18.28
CA PRO A 20 -13.27 -4.81 19.19
C PRO A 20 -13.85 -5.58 20.39
N HIS A 21 -13.80 -6.89 20.40
CA HIS A 21 -14.28 -7.69 21.52
C HIS A 21 -13.48 -7.38 22.80
N MET A 22 -12.15 -7.59 22.79
CA MET A 22 -11.27 -7.32 23.91
C MET A 22 -9.87 -6.85 23.49
N GLY A 23 -9.75 -6.17 22.37
CA GLY A 23 -8.49 -5.56 21.93
C GLY A 23 -7.42 -6.54 21.42
N GLY A 24 -7.82 -7.77 21.02
CA GLY A 24 -6.88 -8.73 20.47
C GLY A 24 -6.26 -8.22 19.16
N ASP A 25 -4.97 -8.42 18.98
CA ASP A 25 -4.25 -8.05 17.76
C ASP A 25 -4.42 -9.13 16.68
N LEU A 26 -5.15 -8.78 15.62
CA LEU A 26 -5.43 -9.70 14.51
C LEU A 26 -4.19 -10.02 13.66
N THR A 27 -3.11 -9.25 13.76
CA THR A 27 -1.84 -9.57 13.09
C THR A 27 -1.18 -10.82 13.68
N MET A 28 -1.53 -11.14 14.94
CA MET A 28 -1.11 -12.36 15.63
C MET A 28 -2.12 -13.51 15.45
N GLY A 29 -3.18 -13.28 14.69
CA GLY A 29 -4.22 -14.26 14.38
C GLY A 29 -3.78 -15.27 13.31
N LYS A 30 -4.71 -16.15 12.95
CA LYS A 30 -4.52 -17.09 11.84
C LYS A 30 -5.61 -16.87 10.79
N VAL A 31 -5.26 -17.07 9.53
CA VAL A 31 -6.22 -17.12 8.43
C VAL A 31 -6.86 -18.50 8.39
N ASP A 32 -8.18 -18.53 8.28
CA ASP A 32 -8.98 -19.74 8.17
C ASP A 32 -10.05 -19.51 7.09
N GLY A 33 -9.76 -19.98 5.87
CA GLY A 33 -10.60 -19.71 4.69
C GLY A 33 -10.71 -18.22 4.40
N ASP A 34 -11.93 -17.69 4.55
CA ASP A 34 -12.26 -16.29 4.23
C ASP A 34 -12.20 -15.34 5.43
N VAL A 35 -11.69 -15.80 6.57
CA VAL A 35 -11.60 -15.00 7.78
C VAL A 35 -10.21 -14.98 8.39
N VAL A 36 -9.89 -13.87 9.04
CA VAL A 36 -8.80 -13.83 10.03
C VAL A 36 -9.39 -14.04 11.41
N ARG A 37 -8.85 -14.99 12.18
CA ARG A 37 -9.29 -15.35 13.51
C ARG A 37 -8.52 -14.62 14.59
N CYS A 38 -9.27 -14.02 15.51
CA CYS A 38 -8.70 -13.34 16.67
C CYS A 38 -7.99 -14.34 17.58
N PRO A 39 -6.72 -14.08 18.00
CA PRO A 39 -5.97 -15.00 18.84
C PRO A 39 -6.51 -15.14 20.26
N TYR A 40 -7.39 -14.21 20.71
CA TYR A 40 -7.94 -14.26 22.06
C TYR A 40 -9.17 -15.18 22.19
N HIS A 41 -10.16 -14.97 21.30
CA HIS A 41 -11.45 -15.66 21.46
C HIS A 41 -11.98 -16.24 20.14
N ASP A 42 -11.12 -16.38 19.15
CA ASP A 42 -11.39 -17.04 17.88
C ASP A 42 -12.54 -16.41 17.05
N TRP A 43 -12.83 -15.12 17.26
CA TRP A 43 -13.78 -14.40 16.40
C TRP A 43 -13.21 -14.32 14.99
N GLY A 44 -14.01 -14.74 14.00
CA GLY A 44 -13.62 -14.72 12.58
C GLY A 44 -14.11 -13.47 11.88
N TRP A 45 -13.18 -12.68 11.32
CA TRP A 45 -13.43 -11.42 10.63
C TRP A 45 -13.25 -11.59 9.13
N GLY A 46 -14.33 -11.37 8.35
CA GLY A 46 -14.33 -11.49 6.89
C GLY A 46 -13.96 -10.20 6.17
N ALA A 47 -13.86 -10.27 4.85
CA ALA A 47 -13.34 -9.22 3.96
C ALA A 47 -14.02 -7.84 4.10
N GLU A 48 -15.32 -7.81 4.41
CA GLU A 48 -16.06 -6.56 4.60
C GLU A 48 -15.98 -6.03 6.05
N GLY A 49 -15.10 -6.61 6.87
CA GLY A 49 -14.95 -6.26 8.28
C GLY A 49 -16.09 -6.77 9.16
N MET A 50 -16.97 -7.61 8.65
CA MET A 50 -18.03 -8.25 9.44
C MET A 50 -17.48 -9.46 10.19
N CYS A 51 -17.90 -9.62 11.46
CA CYS A 51 -17.71 -10.88 12.14
C CYS A 51 -18.61 -11.95 11.53
N LEU A 52 -18.02 -13.00 11.00
CA LEU A 52 -18.75 -14.10 10.32
C LEU A 52 -18.91 -15.33 11.19
N ASP A 53 -18.07 -15.50 12.21
CA ASP A 53 -18.09 -16.66 13.09
C ASP A 53 -17.60 -16.32 14.51
N ILE A 54 -18.30 -16.88 15.49
CA ILE A 54 -17.91 -16.89 16.89
C ILE A 54 -18.17 -18.30 17.43
N PRO A 55 -17.16 -19.17 17.59
CA PRO A 55 -17.32 -20.60 17.81
C PRO A 55 -18.20 -21.00 19.01
N TYR A 56 -18.26 -20.17 20.02
CA TYR A 56 -19.01 -20.43 21.26
C TYR A 56 -20.35 -19.67 21.34
N ALA A 57 -20.69 -18.83 20.36
CA ALA A 57 -21.88 -18.00 20.41
C ALA A 57 -23.00 -18.56 19.55
N LYS A 58 -24.25 -18.54 20.06
CA LYS A 58 -25.43 -18.90 19.29
C LYS A 58 -25.85 -17.84 18.26
N LYS A 59 -25.39 -16.60 18.44
CA LYS A 59 -25.72 -15.46 17.58
C LYS A 59 -24.54 -14.48 17.55
N ILE A 60 -24.22 -14.00 16.38
CA ILE A 60 -23.25 -12.93 16.18
C ILE A 60 -23.95 -11.59 16.44
N PRO A 61 -23.36 -10.67 17.23
CA PRO A 61 -23.90 -9.33 17.41
C PRO A 61 -23.99 -8.59 16.06
N LYS A 62 -25.11 -7.94 15.78
CA LYS A 62 -25.31 -7.23 14.50
C LYS A 62 -24.32 -6.09 14.24
N ASN A 63 -23.75 -5.53 15.30
CA ASN A 63 -22.75 -4.47 15.27
C ASN A 63 -21.31 -4.99 15.39
N ALA A 64 -21.09 -6.30 15.35
CA ALA A 64 -19.74 -6.88 15.32
C ALA A 64 -19.10 -6.61 13.95
N ARG A 65 -18.45 -5.43 13.86
CA ARG A 65 -17.79 -4.92 12.66
C ARG A 65 -16.51 -4.21 13.03
N ILE A 66 -15.50 -4.35 12.19
CA ILE A 66 -14.26 -3.58 12.17
C ILE A 66 -14.15 -2.84 10.84
N ARG A 67 -13.27 -1.86 10.75
CA ARG A 67 -13.02 -1.16 9.50
C ARG A 67 -12.35 -2.09 8.49
N SER A 68 -12.80 -2.02 7.25
CA SER A 68 -12.14 -2.59 6.08
C SER A 68 -11.76 -1.47 5.11
N TRP A 69 -10.76 -1.71 4.27
CA TRP A 69 -10.32 -0.77 3.25
C TRP A 69 -10.45 -1.40 1.87
N PRO A 70 -10.91 -0.62 0.86
CA PRO A 70 -10.82 -1.04 -0.53
C PRO A 70 -9.36 -1.24 -0.92
N VAL A 71 -9.10 -2.27 -1.70
CA VAL A 71 -7.76 -2.63 -2.15
C VAL A 71 -7.74 -2.85 -3.66
N CYS A 72 -6.60 -2.64 -4.25
CA CYS A 72 -6.30 -2.94 -5.64
C CYS A 72 -4.93 -3.60 -5.72
N GLU A 73 -4.84 -4.68 -6.48
CA GLU A 73 -3.56 -5.30 -6.82
C GLU A 73 -3.24 -4.98 -8.27
N GLU A 74 -2.19 -4.21 -8.49
CA GLU A 74 -1.69 -3.85 -9.81
C GLU A 74 -0.17 -3.71 -9.76
N ASN A 75 0.50 -3.95 -10.88
CA ASN A 75 1.97 -3.84 -11.00
C ASN A 75 2.74 -4.68 -9.96
N HIS A 76 2.22 -5.86 -9.58
CA HIS A 76 2.74 -6.72 -8.50
C HIS A 76 2.79 -6.03 -7.12
N LEU A 77 2.05 -4.95 -6.92
CA LEU A 77 1.94 -4.21 -5.67
C LEU A 77 0.50 -4.23 -5.15
N LEU A 78 0.34 -4.13 -3.84
CA LEU A 78 -0.95 -3.97 -3.18
C LEU A 78 -1.16 -2.51 -2.78
N PHE A 79 -2.21 -1.90 -3.30
CA PHE A 79 -2.64 -0.54 -3.00
C PHE A 79 -3.85 -0.56 -2.09
N ILE A 80 -3.85 0.32 -1.09
CA ILE A 80 -4.93 0.46 -0.12
C ILE A 80 -5.52 1.87 -0.27
N TRP A 81 -6.81 1.95 -0.58
CA TRP A 81 -7.51 3.23 -0.62
C TRP A 81 -7.84 3.70 0.79
N ASN A 82 -7.37 4.89 1.16
CA ASN A 82 -7.69 5.50 2.44
C ASN A 82 -8.22 6.90 2.27
N ASP A 83 -9.52 7.04 2.46
CA ASP A 83 -10.20 8.33 2.48
C ASP A 83 -10.58 8.69 3.93
N PRO A 84 -10.31 9.94 4.40
CA PRO A 84 -10.63 10.37 5.76
C PRO A 84 -12.14 10.34 6.08
N GLU A 85 -12.99 10.55 5.08
CA GLU A 85 -14.44 10.55 5.21
C GLU A 85 -15.05 9.16 4.93
N GLY A 86 -14.22 8.20 4.52
CA GLY A 86 -14.62 6.83 4.22
C GLY A 86 -15.31 6.67 2.87
N LEU A 87 -15.10 7.62 1.94
CA LEU A 87 -15.61 7.52 0.58
C LEU A 87 -14.86 6.43 -0.19
N LEU A 88 -15.56 5.77 -1.10
CA LEU A 88 -14.96 4.82 -2.02
C LEU A 88 -14.20 5.56 -3.13
N PRO A 89 -13.16 4.93 -3.74
CA PRO A 89 -12.47 5.52 -4.87
C PRO A 89 -13.44 5.74 -6.03
N SER A 90 -13.31 6.86 -6.71
CA SER A 90 -14.04 7.12 -7.96
C SER A 90 -13.47 6.27 -9.10
N LYS A 91 -14.22 6.20 -10.21
CA LYS A 91 -13.76 5.45 -11.40
C LYS A 91 -12.50 6.03 -12.05
N ASP A 92 -12.19 7.29 -11.77
CA ASP A 92 -11.04 7.99 -12.33
C ASP A 92 -9.81 7.88 -11.40
N GLU A 93 -9.99 7.40 -10.16
CA GLU A 93 -8.94 7.19 -9.17
C GLU A 93 -8.44 5.75 -9.23
N ILE A 94 -7.94 5.35 -10.40
CA ILE A 94 -7.37 4.03 -10.63
C ILE A 94 -5.85 4.07 -10.53
N VAL A 95 -5.26 2.98 -10.08
CA VAL A 95 -3.82 2.76 -10.21
C VAL A 95 -3.53 2.45 -11.68
N PRO A 96 -2.70 3.23 -12.39
CA PRO A 96 -2.37 2.93 -13.77
C PRO A 96 -1.56 1.64 -13.85
N ARG A 97 -1.82 0.86 -14.89
CA ARG A 97 -0.98 -0.28 -15.23
C ARG A 97 0.34 0.21 -15.79
N GLU A 98 1.43 -0.30 -15.24
CA GLU A 98 2.78 -0.05 -15.72
C GLU A 98 3.25 -1.28 -16.50
N GLU A 99 3.35 -1.17 -17.81
CA GLU A 99 3.67 -2.31 -18.68
C GLU A 99 5.07 -2.89 -18.41
N SER A 100 6.02 -2.05 -17.99
CA SER A 100 7.36 -2.50 -17.62
C SER A 100 7.37 -3.50 -16.45
N ALA A 101 6.39 -3.41 -15.55
CA ALA A 101 6.24 -4.35 -14.44
C ALA A 101 5.96 -5.80 -14.89
N PHE A 102 5.54 -5.98 -16.16
CA PHE A 102 5.17 -7.28 -16.72
C PHE A 102 6.04 -7.69 -17.92
N ALA A 103 6.99 -6.86 -18.30
CA ALA A 103 7.86 -7.11 -19.45
C ALA A 103 9.00 -8.06 -19.09
N GLU A 104 9.28 -9.03 -19.98
CA GLU A 104 10.33 -10.05 -19.74
C GLU A 104 11.76 -9.50 -19.78
N ASP A 105 11.95 -8.31 -20.36
CA ASP A 105 13.25 -7.63 -20.47
C ASP A 105 13.55 -6.69 -19.29
N TRP A 106 12.66 -6.64 -18.30
CA TRP A 106 12.89 -5.93 -17.04
C TRP A 106 13.20 -6.91 -15.91
N SER A 107 13.97 -6.44 -14.93
CA SER A 107 14.22 -7.21 -13.71
C SER A 107 12.97 -7.32 -12.85
N ASP A 108 12.94 -8.32 -11.98
CA ASP A 108 12.00 -8.35 -10.87
C ASP A 108 12.15 -7.11 -9.97
N TRP A 109 11.09 -6.77 -9.23
CA TRP A 109 11.13 -5.71 -8.23
C TRP A 109 12.26 -5.95 -7.22
N VAL A 110 13.11 -4.94 -7.03
CA VAL A 110 14.04 -4.88 -5.90
C VAL A 110 13.34 -4.14 -4.77
N ILE A 111 13.14 -4.83 -3.64
CA ILE A 111 12.44 -4.27 -2.48
C ILE A 111 13.45 -3.95 -1.40
N GLU A 112 13.50 -2.69 -0.99
CA GLU A 112 14.26 -2.23 0.17
C GLU A 112 13.29 -1.67 1.21
N GLU A 113 13.49 -2.02 2.48
CA GLU A 113 12.69 -1.49 3.59
C GLU A 113 13.51 -0.52 4.43
N ASN A 114 13.06 0.72 4.49
CA ASN A 114 13.68 1.77 5.29
C ASN A 114 12.63 2.42 6.19
N VAL A 115 12.85 2.42 7.51
CA VAL A 115 11.98 3.13 8.45
C VAL A 115 12.48 4.54 8.66
N ILE A 116 11.70 5.52 8.20
CA ILE A 116 12.03 6.94 8.30
C ILE A 116 10.99 7.63 9.18
N HIS A 117 11.42 8.31 10.25
CA HIS A 117 10.53 8.99 11.20
C HIS A 117 10.19 10.42 10.73
N ILE A 118 9.51 10.53 9.60
CA ILE A 118 9.07 11.81 9.01
C ILE A 118 7.61 11.72 8.57
N ASN A 119 7.02 12.87 8.24
CA ASN A 119 5.73 12.89 7.56
C ASN A 119 5.92 12.38 6.11
N CYS A 120 5.01 11.53 5.62
CA CYS A 120 5.07 10.99 4.26
C CYS A 120 5.08 12.08 3.17
N ARG A 121 4.53 13.26 3.44
CA ARG A 121 4.59 14.41 2.53
C ARG A 121 6.03 14.87 2.27
N GLU A 122 6.90 14.84 3.27
CA GLU A 122 8.30 15.23 3.12
C GLU A 122 9.04 14.38 2.08
N LEU A 123 8.63 13.12 1.90
CA LEU A 123 9.17 12.25 0.86
C LEU A 123 8.84 12.78 -0.55
N ILE A 124 7.60 13.22 -0.76
CA ILE A 124 7.16 13.79 -2.04
C ILE A 124 7.84 15.14 -2.30
N ASP A 125 7.93 15.99 -1.28
CA ASP A 125 8.62 17.28 -1.38
C ASP A 125 10.10 17.07 -1.70
N ASN A 126 10.75 16.07 -1.10
CA ASN A 126 12.13 15.68 -1.39
C ASN A 126 12.30 15.24 -2.85
N MET A 127 11.44 14.36 -3.36
CA MET A 127 11.49 13.93 -4.75
C MET A 127 11.28 15.07 -5.75
N SER A 128 10.53 16.10 -5.36
CA SER A 128 10.25 17.27 -6.20
C SER A 128 11.36 18.33 -6.19
N ASP A 129 12.34 18.24 -5.28
CA ASP A 129 13.44 19.18 -5.15
C ASP A 129 14.63 18.79 -6.03
N LYS A 130 14.85 19.55 -7.12
CA LYS A 130 16.01 19.34 -8.01
C LYS A 130 17.37 19.58 -7.32
N ALA A 131 17.41 20.51 -6.37
CA ALA A 131 18.69 20.97 -5.83
C ALA A 131 19.38 19.90 -4.97
N HIS A 132 18.60 19.12 -4.21
CA HIS A 132 19.17 18.10 -3.35
C HIS A 132 19.84 16.95 -4.11
N PHE A 133 19.39 16.63 -5.33
CA PHE A 133 20.02 15.60 -6.17
C PHE A 133 21.50 15.92 -6.44
N ILE A 134 21.85 17.20 -6.54
CA ILE A 134 23.24 17.63 -6.76
C ILE A 134 24.03 17.56 -5.45
N THR A 135 23.48 18.16 -4.38
CA THR A 135 24.23 18.38 -3.14
C THR A 135 24.26 17.16 -2.23
N VAL A 136 23.17 16.39 -2.18
CA VAL A 136 23.04 15.22 -1.30
C VAL A 136 23.47 13.95 -2.01
N HIS A 137 23.06 13.76 -3.26
CA HIS A 137 23.36 12.56 -4.03
C HIS A 137 24.57 12.69 -4.95
N GLY A 138 25.18 13.85 -5.05
CA GLY A 138 26.38 14.08 -5.87
C GLY A 138 26.15 13.94 -7.38
N LEU A 139 24.91 14.07 -7.83
CA LEU A 139 24.60 13.97 -9.26
C LEU A 139 25.03 15.24 -9.99
N LYS A 140 25.41 15.10 -11.27
CA LYS A 140 25.56 16.27 -12.14
C LYS A 140 24.21 16.93 -12.34
N THR A 141 24.23 18.26 -12.53
CA THR A 141 22.99 19.03 -12.76
C THR A 141 22.15 18.39 -13.87
N PRO A 142 20.94 17.89 -13.60
CA PRO A 142 20.09 17.33 -14.64
C PRO A 142 19.76 18.38 -15.70
N SER A 143 19.97 18.05 -16.95
CA SER A 143 19.54 18.92 -18.08
C SER A 143 18.04 18.86 -18.30
N LEU A 144 17.41 17.73 -17.93
CA LEU A 144 15.97 17.54 -17.91
C LEU A 144 15.54 17.25 -16.47
N PHE A 145 14.63 18.05 -15.93
CA PHE A 145 13.97 17.82 -14.67
C PHE A 145 12.57 18.44 -14.74
N LYS A 146 11.56 17.63 -14.80
CA LYS A 146 10.17 18.06 -14.97
C LYS A 146 9.24 17.28 -14.07
N ASN A 147 8.47 17.98 -13.26
CA ASN A 147 7.37 17.43 -12.49
C ASN A 147 6.06 17.76 -13.19
N ILE A 148 5.23 16.76 -13.41
CA ILE A 148 3.91 16.85 -14.02
C ILE A 148 2.90 16.37 -13.00
N PHE A 149 1.93 17.23 -12.65
CA PHE A 149 0.88 16.92 -11.70
C PHE A 149 -0.46 16.79 -12.43
N GLU A 150 -1.11 15.66 -12.30
CA GLU A 150 -2.40 15.36 -12.91
C GLU A 150 -3.32 14.74 -11.85
N GLY A 151 -4.04 15.60 -11.10
CA GLY A 151 -4.84 15.16 -9.97
C GLY A 151 -3.98 14.51 -8.88
N HIS A 152 -4.19 13.21 -8.65
CA HIS A 152 -3.43 12.42 -7.66
C HIS A 152 -2.13 11.81 -8.21
N LYS A 153 -1.80 12.04 -9.49
CA LYS A 153 -0.59 11.51 -10.12
C LYS A 153 0.51 12.56 -10.16
N LEU A 154 1.69 12.17 -9.76
CA LEU A 154 2.95 12.89 -9.99
C LEU A 154 3.80 12.06 -10.93
N THR A 155 4.12 12.61 -12.09
CA THR A 155 5.13 12.06 -12.99
C THR A 155 6.36 12.93 -12.96
N GLN A 156 7.49 12.37 -12.61
CA GLN A 156 8.77 13.04 -12.66
C GLN A 156 9.59 12.47 -13.83
N VAL A 157 10.03 13.35 -14.70
CA VAL A 157 10.96 13.02 -15.80
C VAL A 157 12.27 13.73 -15.55
N MET A 158 13.35 12.99 -15.37
CA MET A 158 14.68 13.56 -15.23
C MET A 158 15.73 12.69 -15.89
N ASN A 159 16.79 13.31 -16.38
CA ASN A 159 18.02 12.61 -16.67
C ASN A 159 19.04 12.86 -15.56
N ALA A 160 19.73 11.82 -15.16
CA ALA A 160 20.76 11.89 -14.14
C ALA A 160 22.04 11.23 -14.68
N TYR A 161 23.18 11.83 -14.35
CA TYR A 161 24.50 11.32 -14.70
C TYR A 161 25.32 11.20 -13.42
N ASN A 162 26.07 10.11 -13.27
CA ASN A 162 27.11 10.02 -12.25
C ASN A 162 28.44 10.63 -12.77
N ASP A 163 29.46 10.73 -11.91
CA ASP A 163 30.77 11.25 -12.30
C ASP A 163 31.51 10.37 -13.32
N GLU A 164 31.10 9.11 -13.49
CA GLU A 164 31.66 8.19 -14.47
C GLU A 164 31.01 8.31 -15.86
N GLY A 165 29.97 9.16 -15.98
CA GLY A 165 29.29 9.43 -17.24
C GLY A 165 28.32 8.34 -17.70
N SER A 166 27.99 7.36 -16.84
CA SER A 166 26.91 6.41 -17.10
C SER A 166 25.56 7.10 -16.89
N GLU A 167 24.69 7.02 -17.89
CA GLU A 167 23.29 7.39 -17.73
C GLU A 167 22.60 6.40 -16.77
N PHE A 168 21.98 6.94 -15.73
CA PHE A 168 20.90 6.21 -15.10
C PHE A 168 19.70 6.33 -16.05
N GLY A 169 19.19 5.19 -16.50
CA GLY A 169 18.18 5.12 -17.53
C GLY A 169 17.01 6.08 -17.32
N GLU A 170 16.43 6.51 -18.44
CA GLU A 170 15.18 7.24 -18.43
C GLU A 170 14.11 6.34 -17.77
N GLY A 171 13.63 6.71 -16.59
CA GLY A 171 12.51 6.11 -15.88
C GLY A 171 11.27 6.99 -16.01
#